data_ea420179afa9c0c4e364dd2f57f665da
#
_entry.id   ea420179afa9c0c4e364dd2f57f665da
#
_cell.length_a   1.000
_cell.length_b   1.000
_cell.length_c   1.000
_cell.angle_alpha   90.00
_cell.angle_beta   90.00
_cell.angle_gamma   90.00
#
_symmetry.space_group_name_H-M   'P 1'
#
loop_
_entity.id
_entity.type
_entity.pdbx_description
1 polymer ?
#
loop_
_entity_poly.entity_id
_entity_poly.type
_entity_poly.pdbx_seq_one_letter_code
_entity_poly.pdbx_strand_id
1 'polypeptide(L)'
;MSFNLTSVEYKGLNSQLAKEKLKKEGHNSLPSSKPKNIFAIVIGVIREPMFLLLVACGTLYLVMGDIEGGLMLLGFVFVIMGIEFYQEKKTERALDALKDMASPRALVIRDGTEIRIAGFEVVTDDIIILQEGDRIPADATVLQSVNLLADESLLTGESIPVRKRDWDGAENINHPGGDDLPFVFSGAMVVQGNGIARVTGTGINTEIGKIGKALEGIKEEPTRLKKEMGSLVKKITIIAAVLCVLLIVGYTLSRGNLINGFLAGITLAMAMLPEEFPVILTVFMALGAWRMSKVKVLTRKPSAIESLGTATVLCTDKTGTLTQNKMTVTSLYNGKNFLESRIIRNLIN
;
A
#
# COMPACT_ATOMS: atom_id res chain seq x y z
N MET A 1 -6.04 13.26 -39.21
CA MET A 1 -4.73 13.87 -39.46
C MET A 1 -3.80 13.43 -38.35
N SER A 2 -2.91 12.49 -38.61
CA SER A 2 -1.86 12.09 -37.67
C SER A 2 -0.81 13.19 -37.64
N PHE A 3 -0.82 14.04 -36.63
CA PHE A 3 0.29 14.93 -36.35
C PHE A 3 1.45 14.08 -35.85
N ASN A 4 2.45 13.84 -36.70
CA ASN A 4 3.70 13.22 -36.32
C ASN A 4 4.46 14.20 -35.42
N LEU A 5 4.43 13.95 -34.10
CA LEU A 5 5.51 14.40 -33.22
C LEU A 5 6.78 13.76 -33.80
N THR A 6 7.71 14.56 -34.29
CA THR A 6 9.00 14.04 -34.78
C THR A 6 9.82 13.64 -33.58
N SER A 7 9.64 12.40 -33.11
CA SER A 7 10.49 11.75 -32.10
C SER A 7 11.97 11.66 -32.55
N VAL A 8 12.22 11.94 -33.81
CA VAL A 8 13.55 11.89 -34.46
C VAL A 8 14.55 12.90 -33.88
N GLU A 9 14.11 13.95 -33.17
CA GLU A 9 14.99 14.99 -32.66
C GLU A 9 15.62 14.68 -31.28
N TYR A 10 15.04 13.69 -30.55
CA TYR A 10 15.47 13.36 -29.20
C TYR A 10 16.22 12.02 -29.17
N LYS A 11 17.51 12.03 -28.87
CA LYS A 11 18.28 10.77 -28.69
C LYS A 11 17.93 10.04 -27.39
N GLY A 12 17.39 10.73 -26.40
CA GLY A 12 17.13 10.17 -25.07
C GLY A 12 18.39 9.74 -24.33
N LEU A 13 18.21 9.07 -23.20
CA LEU A 13 19.31 8.49 -22.43
C LEU A 13 19.89 7.25 -23.12
N ASN A 14 21.22 7.05 -22.93
CA ASN A 14 21.82 5.77 -23.25
C ASN A 14 21.33 4.70 -22.27
N SER A 15 21.01 3.50 -22.77
CA SER A 15 20.49 2.38 -21.97
C SER A 15 21.41 1.97 -20.82
N GLN A 16 22.73 2.11 -20.98
CA GLN A 16 23.68 1.81 -19.92
C GLN A 16 23.62 2.87 -18.81
N LEU A 17 23.57 4.15 -19.19
CA LEU A 17 23.44 5.25 -18.24
C LEU A 17 22.10 5.18 -17.48
N ALA A 18 21.02 4.80 -18.16
CA ALA A 18 19.72 4.57 -17.51
C ALA A 18 19.80 3.46 -16.46
N LYS A 19 20.51 2.36 -16.72
CA LYS A 19 20.73 1.29 -15.74
C LYS A 19 21.58 1.74 -14.55
N GLU A 20 22.59 2.57 -14.78
CA GLU A 20 23.42 3.15 -13.70
C GLU A 20 22.62 4.09 -12.82
N LYS A 21 21.79 4.97 -13.43
CA LYS A 21 20.87 5.84 -12.70
C LYS A 21 19.86 5.03 -11.89
N LEU A 22 19.26 3.99 -12.46
CA LEU A 22 18.32 3.11 -11.76
C LEU A 22 18.97 2.45 -10.52
N LYS A 23 20.24 2.06 -10.61
CA LYS A 23 20.99 1.51 -9.46
C LYS A 23 21.25 2.57 -8.38
N LYS A 24 21.52 3.81 -8.79
CA LYS A 24 21.87 4.92 -7.89
C LYS A 24 20.64 5.56 -7.25
N GLU A 25 19.60 5.81 -8.02
CA GLU A 25 18.39 6.54 -7.62
C GLU A 25 17.32 5.60 -7.05
N GLY A 26 17.40 4.29 -7.39
CA GLY A 26 16.38 3.30 -7.06
C GLY A 26 15.23 3.29 -8.07
N HIS A 27 14.26 2.41 -7.83
CA HIS A 27 13.09 2.29 -8.68
C HIS A 27 12.13 3.48 -8.50
N ASN A 28 11.50 3.90 -9.60
CA ASN A 28 10.41 4.85 -9.60
C ASN A 28 9.15 4.22 -8.98
N SER A 29 9.16 4.09 -7.68
CA SER A 29 8.07 3.51 -6.90
C SER A 29 7.78 4.36 -5.68
N LEU A 30 6.52 4.47 -5.33
CA LEU A 30 6.11 5.12 -4.09
C LEU A 30 6.62 4.31 -2.90
N PRO A 31 6.94 4.95 -1.75
CA PRO A 31 7.34 4.25 -0.56
C PRO A 31 6.21 3.28 -0.16
N SER A 32 6.44 2.01 -0.42
CA SER A 32 5.61 0.94 0.13
C SER A 32 6.27 0.45 1.41
N SER A 33 5.49 -0.09 2.34
CA SER A 33 6.02 -0.72 3.54
C SER A 33 7.21 -1.62 3.16
N LYS A 34 8.38 -1.33 3.73
CA LYS A 34 9.60 -2.11 3.47
C LYS A 34 9.31 -3.59 3.70
N PRO A 35 9.78 -4.50 2.83
CA PRO A 35 9.68 -5.92 3.08
C PRO A 35 10.27 -6.21 4.48
N LYS A 36 9.54 -6.95 5.29
CA LYS A 36 10.01 -7.29 6.63
C LYS A 36 11.30 -8.10 6.51
N ASN A 37 12.37 -7.63 7.13
CA ASN A 37 13.61 -8.38 7.18
C ASN A 37 13.35 -9.74 7.90
N ILE A 38 13.97 -10.81 7.43
CA ILE A 38 13.87 -12.16 8.02
C ILE A 38 14.09 -12.11 9.53
N PHE A 39 15.05 -11.30 10.01
CA PHE A 39 15.26 -11.07 11.43
C PHE A 39 14.05 -10.47 12.16
N ALA A 40 13.31 -9.57 11.51
CA ALA A 40 12.11 -8.98 12.10
C ALA A 40 10.96 -10.00 12.20
N ILE A 41 10.86 -10.92 11.24
CA ILE A 41 9.88 -12.03 11.26
C ILE A 41 10.23 -12.97 12.41
N VAL A 42 11.47 -13.45 12.49
CA VAL A 42 11.93 -14.34 13.56
C VAL A 42 11.75 -13.72 14.95
N ILE A 43 12.09 -12.44 15.13
CA ILE A 43 11.86 -11.74 16.40
C ILE A 43 10.37 -11.61 16.71
N GLY A 44 9.53 -11.42 15.68
CA GLY A 44 8.07 -11.41 15.83
C GLY A 44 7.56 -12.71 16.42
N VAL A 45 7.95 -13.83 15.85
CA VAL A 45 7.59 -15.19 16.29
C VAL A 45 8.11 -15.48 17.71
N ILE A 46 9.39 -15.18 17.98
CA ILE A 46 9.99 -15.39 19.32
C ILE A 46 9.27 -14.59 20.41
N ARG A 47 8.65 -13.45 20.07
CA ARG A 47 7.91 -12.61 21.02
C ARG A 47 6.48 -13.09 21.28
N GLU A 48 6.00 -14.06 20.53
CA GLU A 48 4.68 -14.63 20.80
C GLU A 48 4.67 -15.38 22.13
N PRO A 49 3.68 -15.13 23.00
CA PRO A 49 3.62 -15.74 24.32
C PRO A 49 3.61 -17.28 24.27
N MET A 50 2.95 -17.85 23.27
CA MET A 50 2.89 -19.31 23.08
C MET A 50 4.25 -19.90 22.78
N PHE A 51 5.01 -19.26 21.88
CA PHE A 51 6.35 -19.69 21.52
C PHE A 51 7.28 -19.69 22.74
N LEU A 52 7.23 -18.60 23.54
CA LEU A 52 8.01 -18.50 24.78
C LEU A 52 7.64 -19.59 25.78
N LEU A 53 6.35 -19.90 25.95
CA LEU A 53 5.89 -20.96 26.84
C LEU A 53 6.32 -22.34 26.34
N LEU A 54 6.27 -22.59 25.04
CA LEU A 54 6.67 -23.86 24.43
C LEU A 54 8.18 -24.10 24.63
N VAL A 55 9.00 -23.06 24.40
CA VAL A 55 10.45 -23.11 24.63
C VAL A 55 10.76 -23.30 26.12
N ALA A 56 10.05 -22.60 27.01
CA ALA A 56 10.24 -22.73 28.46
C ALA A 56 9.87 -24.13 28.92
N CYS A 57 8.76 -24.68 28.44
CA CYS A 57 8.30 -26.03 28.77
C CYS A 57 9.30 -27.08 28.25
N GLY A 58 9.71 -27.02 26.98
CA GLY A 58 10.68 -27.94 26.39
C GLY A 58 12.02 -27.91 27.12
N THR A 59 12.51 -26.70 27.49
CA THR A 59 13.72 -26.57 28.28
C THR A 59 13.57 -27.18 29.68
N LEU A 60 12.44 -26.99 30.31
CA LEU A 60 12.15 -27.56 31.64
C LEU A 60 12.12 -29.10 31.60
N TYR A 61 11.49 -29.71 30.57
CA TYR A 61 11.51 -31.17 30.38
C TYR A 61 12.94 -31.71 30.21
N LEU A 62 13.80 -31.01 29.45
CA LEU A 62 15.21 -31.38 29.31
C LEU A 62 15.96 -31.33 30.66
N VAL A 63 15.71 -30.29 31.47
CA VAL A 63 16.33 -30.17 32.82
C VAL A 63 15.84 -31.26 33.75
N MET A 64 14.61 -31.73 33.60
CA MET A 64 14.05 -32.85 34.37
C MET A 64 14.58 -34.21 33.94
N GLY A 65 15.35 -34.30 32.86
CA GLY A 65 15.86 -35.55 32.30
C GLY A 65 14.92 -36.28 31.36
N ASP A 66 13.77 -35.70 31.04
CA ASP A 66 12.87 -36.18 29.98
C ASP A 66 13.31 -35.59 28.63
N ILE A 67 14.32 -36.26 28.04
CA ILE A 67 14.93 -35.85 26.81
C ILE A 67 13.96 -35.99 25.64
N GLU A 68 13.12 -37.04 25.62
CA GLU A 68 12.17 -37.29 24.53
C GLU A 68 11.08 -36.20 24.48
N GLY A 69 10.44 -35.93 25.61
CA GLY A 69 9.42 -34.87 25.73
C GLY A 69 9.97 -33.49 25.41
N GLY A 70 11.17 -33.16 25.94
CA GLY A 70 11.83 -31.91 25.71
C GLY A 70 12.21 -31.67 24.23
N LEU A 71 12.81 -32.65 23.57
CA LEU A 71 13.18 -32.59 22.17
C LEU A 71 11.96 -32.53 21.25
N MET A 72 10.88 -33.24 21.58
CA MET A 72 9.62 -33.22 20.85
C MET A 72 9.03 -31.80 20.86
N LEU A 73 8.92 -31.15 22.04
CA LEU A 73 8.39 -29.80 22.17
C LEU A 73 9.26 -28.77 21.44
N LEU A 74 10.57 -28.85 21.60
CA LEU A 74 11.49 -27.95 20.85
C LEU A 74 11.48 -28.24 19.36
N GLY A 75 11.25 -29.49 18.93
CA GLY A 75 11.06 -29.85 17.52
C GLY A 75 9.83 -29.16 16.92
N PHE A 76 8.72 -29.11 17.65
CA PHE A 76 7.50 -28.38 17.21
C PHE A 76 7.74 -26.90 17.00
N VAL A 77 8.61 -26.28 17.78
CA VAL A 77 9.03 -24.87 17.61
C VAL A 77 9.57 -24.64 16.19
N PHE A 78 10.46 -25.51 15.71
CA PHE A 78 11.00 -25.40 14.35
C PHE A 78 9.94 -25.63 13.27
N VAL A 79 8.98 -26.52 13.51
CA VAL A 79 7.86 -26.76 12.59
C VAL A 79 6.99 -25.51 12.48
N ILE A 80 6.62 -24.89 13.60
CA ILE A 80 5.80 -23.67 13.63
C ILE A 80 6.54 -22.53 12.91
N MET A 81 7.84 -22.29 13.22
CA MET A 81 8.65 -21.30 12.53
C MET A 81 8.69 -21.55 11.02
N GLY A 82 8.82 -22.79 10.58
CA GLY A 82 8.83 -23.17 9.17
C GLY A 82 7.52 -22.84 8.47
N ILE A 83 6.39 -23.12 9.12
CA ILE A 83 5.05 -22.82 8.59
C ILE A 83 4.85 -21.30 8.47
N GLU A 84 5.16 -20.53 9.50
CA GLU A 84 5.01 -19.07 9.50
C GLU A 84 5.91 -18.42 8.45
N PHE A 85 7.16 -18.84 8.36
CA PHE A 85 8.08 -18.35 7.33
C PHE A 85 7.56 -18.65 5.91
N TYR A 86 7.01 -19.85 5.69
CA TYR A 86 6.42 -20.20 4.40
C TYR A 86 5.20 -19.36 4.07
N GLN A 87 4.32 -19.11 5.04
CA GLN A 87 3.11 -18.29 4.88
C GLN A 87 3.46 -16.82 4.57
N GLU A 88 4.39 -16.23 5.33
CA GLU A 88 4.83 -14.84 5.12
C GLU A 88 5.43 -14.67 3.71
N LYS A 89 6.32 -15.59 3.31
CA LYS A 89 6.94 -15.55 1.98
C LYS A 89 5.95 -15.74 0.83
N LYS A 90 4.91 -16.56 1.02
CA LYS A 90 3.83 -16.74 0.05
C LYS A 90 2.99 -15.46 -0.08
N THR A 91 2.68 -14.82 1.03
CA THR A 91 1.92 -13.55 1.06
C THR A 91 2.69 -12.41 0.40
N GLU A 92 3.99 -12.29 0.69
CA GLU A 92 4.87 -11.28 0.10
C GLU A 92 4.96 -11.43 -1.43
N ARG A 93 5.15 -12.65 -1.94
CA ARG A 93 5.16 -12.94 -3.39
C ARG A 93 3.85 -12.61 -4.08
N ALA A 94 2.72 -12.90 -3.43
CA ALA A 94 1.40 -12.56 -3.99
C ALA A 94 1.19 -11.05 -4.09
N LEU A 95 1.67 -10.29 -3.09
CA LEU A 95 1.62 -8.83 -3.10
C LEU A 95 2.53 -8.22 -4.16
N ASP A 96 3.74 -8.76 -4.35
CA ASP A 96 4.68 -8.28 -5.38
C ASP A 96 4.15 -8.56 -6.79
N ALA A 97 3.58 -9.73 -7.05
CA ALA A 97 2.93 -10.03 -8.32
C ALA A 97 1.78 -9.07 -8.65
N LEU A 98 0.99 -8.64 -7.65
CA LEU A 98 -0.07 -7.65 -7.82
C LEU A 98 0.48 -6.24 -8.10
N LYS A 99 1.62 -5.87 -7.51
CA LYS A 99 2.29 -4.59 -7.79
C LYS A 99 2.80 -4.53 -9.22
N ASP A 100 3.41 -5.59 -9.71
CA ASP A 100 3.93 -5.68 -11.08
C ASP A 100 2.82 -5.58 -12.13
N MET A 101 1.65 -6.18 -11.87
CA MET A 101 0.48 -6.10 -12.75
C MET A 101 -0.16 -4.71 -12.75
N ALA A 102 -0.05 -3.95 -11.66
CA ALA A 102 -0.64 -2.63 -11.50
C ALA A 102 0.29 -1.49 -11.95
N SER A 103 1.55 -1.77 -12.30
CA SER A 103 2.51 -0.75 -12.73
C SER A 103 2.21 -0.31 -14.16
N PRO A 104 1.91 0.98 -14.40
CA PRO A 104 1.71 1.48 -15.76
C PRO A 104 2.99 1.31 -16.56
N ARG A 105 2.86 1.02 -17.87
CA ARG A 105 4.00 1.01 -18.78
C ARG A 105 4.26 2.40 -19.31
N ALA A 106 5.53 2.77 -19.41
CA ALA A 106 5.97 4.02 -20.00
C ALA A 106 6.59 3.80 -21.38
N LEU A 107 6.26 4.66 -22.33
CA LEU A 107 6.95 4.73 -23.61
C LEU A 107 8.08 5.75 -23.48
N VAL A 108 9.32 5.32 -23.65
CA VAL A 108 10.51 6.17 -23.49
C VAL A 108 11.36 6.14 -24.73
N ILE A 109 12.15 7.20 -24.94
CA ILE A 109 13.18 7.25 -25.98
C ILE A 109 14.52 6.99 -25.30
N ARG A 110 15.18 5.89 -25.67
CA ARG A 110 16.54 5.55 -25.25
C ARG A 110 17.36 5.11 -26.46
N ASP A 111 18.61 5.49 -26.52
CA ASP A 111 19.51 5.21 -27.66
C ASP A 111 18.91 5.62 -29.03
N GLY A 112 18.07 6.67 -29.07
CA GLY A 112 17.40 7.15 -30.27
C GLY A 112 16.21 6.27 -30.73
N THR A 113 15.78 5.31 -29.92
CA THR A 113 14.66 4.41 -30.23
C THR A 113 13.56 4.48 -29.17
N GLU A 114 12.31 4.33 -29.62
CA GLU A 114 11.16 4.24 -28.74
C GLU A 114 11.07 2.85 -28.13
N ILE A 115 11.08 2.77 -26.81
CA ILE A 115 11.03 1.51 -26.06
C ILE A 115 9.94 1.61 -25.00
N ARG A 116 9.13 0.57 -24.88
CA ARG A 116 8.11 0.47 -23.82
C ARG A 116 8.68 -0.28 -22.63
N ILE A 117 8.87 0.43 -21.52
CA ILE A 117 9.43 -0.10 -20.27
C ILE A 117 8.36 -0.14 -19.16
N ALA A 118 8.66 -0.83 -18.06
CA ALA A 118 7.84 -0.73 -16.86
C ALA A 118 7.98 0.66 -16.21
N GLY A 119 6.89 1.25 -15.72
CA GLY A 119 6.91 2.59 -15.14
C GLY A 119 7.86 2.73 -13.95
N PHE A 120 8.13 1.65 -13.22
CA PHE A 120 9.09 1.65 -12.12
C PHE A 120 10.57 1.67 -12.58
N GLU A 121 10.85 1.45 -13.87
CA GLU A 121 12.20 1.52 -14.45
C GLU A 121 12.52 2.89 -15.07
N VAL A 122 11.59 3.83 -15.01
CA VAL A 122 11.80 5.21 -15.45
C VAL A 122 12.75 5.90 -14.48
N VAL A 123 13.75 6.60 -15.04
CA VAL A 123 14.77 7.33 -14.29
C VAL A 123 14.74 8.81 -14.64
N THR A 124 15.41 9.64 -13.83
CA THR A 124 15.57 11.08 -14.15
C THR A 124 16.29 11.27 -15.49
N ASP A 125 15.91 12.31 -16.22
CA ASP A 125 16.34 12.66 -17.59
C ASP A 125 15.90 11.67 -18.68
N ASP A 126 15.10 10.65 -18.40
CA ASP A 126 14.43 9.89 -19.46
C ASP A 126 13.51 10.82 -20.27
N ILE A 127 13.47 10.60 -21.57
CA ILE A 127 12.49 11.24 -22.46
C ILE A 127 11.30 10.30 -22.58
N ILE A 128 10.15 10.73 -22.08
CA ILE A 128 8.90 9.98 -22.13
C ILE A 128 7.99 10.54 -23.24
N ILE A 129 7.29 9.64 -23.91
CA ILE A 129 6.24 9.96 -24.88
C ILE A 129 4.89 9.76 -24.18
N LEU A 130 4.08 10.79 -24.19
CA LEU A 130 2.75 10.82 -23.58
C LEU A 130 1.70 10.78 -24.68
N GLN A 131 0.76 9.85 -24.58
CA GLN A 131 -0.35 9.69 -25.50
C GLN A 131 -1.68 9.71 -24.75
N GLU A 132 -2.76 10.04 -25.45
CA GLU A 132 -4.10 10.00 -24.88
C GLU A 132 -4.41 8.64 -24.25
N GLY A 133 -4.89 8.66 -23.01
CA GLY A 133 -5.15 7.47 -22.18
C GLY A 133 -3.96 6.97 -21.36
N ASP A 134 -2.75 7.52 -21.56
CA ASP A 134 -1.59 7.14 -20.76
C ASP A 134 -1.66 7.75 -19.36
N ARG A 135 -1.20 6.99 -18.38
CA ARG A 135 -0.92 7.50 -17.05
C ARG A 135 0.53 7.96 -16.99
N ILE A 136 0.75 9.19 -16.58
CA ILE A 136 2.07 9.82 -16.47
C ILE A 136 2.89 9.08 -15.40
N PRO A 137 4.06 8.51 -15.77
CA PRO A 137 4.81 7.62 -14.87
C PRO A 137 5.64 8.36 -13.82
N ALA A 138 6.05 9.60 -14.10
CA ALA A 138 6.98 10.39 -13.29
C ALA A 138 6.71 11.89 -13.49
N ASP A 139 7.21 12.74 -12.60
CA ASP A 139 7.16 14.17 -12.81
C ASP A 139 8.12 14.56 -13.94
N ALA A 140 7.65 15.38 -14.87
CA ALA A 140 8.39 15.70 -16.07
C ALA A 140 8.10 17.12 -16.58
N THR A 141 9.08 17.68 -17.31
CA THR A 141 8.94 18.93 -18.04
C THR A 141 8.57 18.63 -19.49
N VAL A 142 7.52 19.25 -19.99
CA VAL A 142 7.02 19.09 -21.36
C VAL A 142 7.96 19.81 -22.32
N LEU A 143 8.62 19.05 -23.18
CA LEU A 143 9.51 19.61 -24.21
C LEU A 143 8.73 19.99 -25.48
N GLN A 144 7.73 19.20 -25.82
CA GLN A 144 6.86 19.41 -26.95
C GLN A 144 5.47 18.87 -26.66
N SER A 145 4.43 19.59 -27.04
CA SER A 145 3.04 19.21 -26.85
C SER A 145 2.17 19.56 -28.05
N VAL A 146 1.15 18.74 -28.28
CA VAL A 146 0.10 18.99 -29.27
C VAL A 146 -1.23 18.77 -28.58
N ASN A 147 -1.92 19.88 -28.24
CA ASN A 147 -3.20 19.87 -27.54
C ASN A 147 -3.21 19.01 -26.28
N LEU A 148 -2.11 18.98 -25.54
CA LEU A 148 -1.94 18.12 -24.38
C LEU A 148 -2.79 18.62 -23.21
N LEU A 149 -3.74 17.80 -22.77
CA LEU A 149 -4.57 17.99 -21.57
C LEU A 149 -4.31 16.87 -20.59
N ALA A 150 -4.05 17.21 -19.34
CA ALA A 150 -3.81 16.26 -18.26
C ALA A 150 -4.87 16.40 -17.15
N ASP A 151 -5.46 15.28 -16.75
CA ASP A 151 -6.30 15.20 -15.55
C ASP A 151 -5.40 15.05 -14.32
N GLU A 152 -5.29 16.12 -13.54
CA GLU A 152 -4.51 16.20 -12.32
C GLU A 152 -5.39 16.08 -11.06
N SER A 153 -6.64 15.62 -11.20
CA SER A 153 -7.60 15.53 -10.10
C SER A 153 -7.11 14.72 -8.91
N LEU A 154 -6.25 13.72 -9.15
CA LEU A 154 -5.61 12.93 -8.10
C LEU A 154 -4.74 13.77 -7.16
N LEU A 155 -4.16 14.86 -7.65
CA LEU A 155 -3.24 15.73 -6.90
C LEU A 155 -3.92 17.01 -6.40
N THR A 156 -4.85 17.55 -7.20
CA THR A 156 -5.51 18.84 -6.94
C THR A 156 -6.91 18.71 -6.37
N GLY A 157 -7.58 17.59 -6.62
CA GLY A 157 -9.01 17.42 -6.34
C GLY A 157 -9.94 18.10 -7.36
N GLU A 158 -9.39 18.77 -8.39
CA GLU A 158 -10.17 19.47 -9.41
C GLU A 158 -10.49 18.56 -10.60
N SER A 159 -11.74 18.55 -11.05
CA SER A 159 -12.23 17.65 -12.12
C SER A 159 -11.91 18.15 -13.54
N ILE A 160 -11.42 19.39 -13.67
CA ILE A 160 -11.18 19.99 -14.98
C ILE A 160 -9.76 19.65 -15.41
N PRO A 161 -9.57 18.99 -16.57
CA PRO A 161 -8.24 18.77 -17.10
C PRO A 161 -7.53 20.08 -17.40
N VAL A 162 -6.24 20.15 -17.12
CA VAL A 162 -5.40 21.32 -17.32
C VAL A 162 -4.62 21.19 -18.62
N ARG A 163 -4.53 22.32 -19.34
CA ARG A 163 -3.75 22.40 -20.59
C ARG A 163 -2.28 22.51 -20.26
N LYS A 164 -1.44 21.81 -21.03
CA LYS A 164 0.00 21.84 -20.92
C LYS A 164 0.62 22.45 -22.18
N ARG A 165 1.69 23.22 -21.99
CA ARG A 165 2.44 23.86 -23.07
C ARG A 165 3.89 23.42 -23.10
N ASP A 166 4.60 23.79 -24.15
CA ASP A 166 6.03 23.54 -24.28
C ASP A 166 6.82 24.42 -23.30
N TRP A 167 7.90 23.87 -22.79
CA TRP A 167 8.79 24.55 -21.86
C TRP A 167 9.63 25.60 -22.61
N ASP A 168 9.61 26.84 -22.14
CA ASP A 168 10.37 27.96 -22.68
C ASP A 168 11.76 28.19 -22.03
N GLY A 169 12.13 27.34 -21.08
CA GLY A 169 13.41 27.41 -20.37
C GLY A 169 13.44 28.33 -19.15
N ALA A 170 12.38 29.07 -18.88
CA ALA A 170 12.37 30.12 -17.85
C ALA A 170 11.70 29.73 -16.53
N GLU A 171 10.85 28.71 -16.52
CA GLU A 171 10.03 28.36 -15.35
C GLU A 171 10.67 27.26 -14.49
N ASN A 172 10.60 27.44 -13.19
CA ASN A 172 10.88 26.38 -12.22
C ASN A 172 9.66 25.47 -12.09
N ILE A 173 9.89 24.22 -11.69
CA ILE A 173 8.83 23.22 -11.41
C ILE A 173 7.82 23.84 -10.45
N ASN A 174 6.57 23.95 -10.90
CA ASN A 174 5.46 24.49 -10.14
C ASN A 174 4.59 23.37 -9.59
N HIS A 175 3.64 23.73 -8.71
CA HIS A 175 2.69 22.76 -8.15
C HIS A 175 1.64 22.33 -9.17
N PRO A 176 1.00 21.14 -9.00
CA PRO A 176 -0.11 20.70 -9.85
C PRO A 176 -1.28 21.69 -9.86
N GLY A 177 -2.09 21.70 -10.95
CA GLY A 177 -3.34 22.45 -11.07
C GLY A 177 -3.25 23.77 -11.84
N GLY A 178 -2.10 24.13 -12.38
CA GLY A 178 -1.96 25.33 -13.24
C GLY A 178 -2.27 25.04 -14.71
N ASP A 179 -3.09 25.92 -15.33
CA ASP A 179 -3.33 25.89 -16.78
C ASP A 179 -2.14 26.51 -17.53
N ASP A 180 -1.83 26.02 -18.71
CA ASP A 180 -0.72 26.46 -19.55
C ASP A 180 0.67 26.33 -18.89
N LEU A 181 0.86 25.40 -17.95
CA LEU A 181 2.16 25.11 -17.37
C LEU A 181 2.89 23.98 -18.13
N PRO A 182 4.24 24.09 -18.27
CA PRO A 182 5.03 23.09 -19.01
C PRO A 182 5.41 21.87 -18.15
N PHE A 183 4.63 21.52 -17.13
CA PHE A 183 4.92 20.43 -16.21
C PHE A 183 3.78 19.43 -16.18
N VAL A 184 4.14 18.15 -16.13
CA VAL A 184 3.25 17.02 -15.93
C VAL A 184 3.68 16.23 -14.72
N PHE A 185 2.73 15.65 -14.01
CA PHE A 185 2.95 15.04 -12.70
C PHE A 185 2.60 13.55 -12.67
N SER A 186 3.38 12.80 -11.92
CA SER A 186 3.20 11.37 -11.72
C SER A 186 1.80 11.05 -11.22
N GLY A 187 1.17 10.05 -11.83
CA GLY A 187 -0.18 9.60 -11.48
C GLY A 187 -1.31 10.30 -12.21
N ALA A 188 -1.09 11.50 -12.78
CA ALA A 188 -2.05 12.17 -13.63
C ALA A 188 -2.30 11.39 -14.94
N MET A 189 -3.43 11.64 -15.61
CA MET A 189 -3.82 10.94 -16.85
C MET A 189 -3.85 11.93 -18.01
N VAL A 190 -3.28 11.54 -19.13
CA VAL A 190 -3.44 12.28 -20.40
C VAL A 190 -4.84 12.02 -20.93
N VAL A 191 -5.68 13.06 -20.98
CA VAL A 191 -7.07 12.95 -21.42
C VAL A 191 -7.25 13.36 -22.87
N GLN A 192 -6.29 14.14 -23.42
CA GLN A 192 -6.32 14.55 -24.81
C GLN A 192 -4.92 14.93 -25.28
N GLY A 193 -4.65 14.75 -26.56
CA GLY A 193 -3.42 15.18 -27.21
C GLY A 193 -2.22 14.28 -26.93
N ASN A 194 -1.06 14.75 -27.33
CA ASN A 194 0.21 14.04 -27.21
C ASN A 194 1.32 14.99 -26.74
N GLY A 195 2.35 14.45 -26.10
CA GLY A 195 3.50 15.22 -25.69
C GLY A 195 4.78 14.43 -25.56
N ILE A 196 5.91 15.11 -25.62
CA ILE A 196 7.24 14.60 -25.28
C ILE A 196 7.70 15.36 -24.06
N ALA A 197 8.12 14.65 -23.01
CA ALA A 197 8.53 15.27 -21.77
C ALA A 197 9.82 14.64 -21.23
N ARG A 198 10.62 15.46 -20.51
CA ARG A 198 11.82 15.02 -19.82
C ARG A 198 11.52 14.80 -18.36
N VAL A 199 11.82 13.64 -17.85
CA VAL A 199 11.63 13.28 -16.44
C VAL A 199 12.54 14.10 -15.55
N THR A 200 11.96 14.77 -14.56
CA THR A 200 12.64 15.61 -13.57
C THR A 200 12.63 15.03 -12.18
N GLY A 201 11.64 14.20 -11.85
CA GLY A 201 11.52 13.57 -10.54
C GLY A 201 10.90 12.19 -10.61
N THR A 202 11.44 11.25 -9.83
CA THR A 202 10.98 9.85 -9.74
C THR A 202 10.71 9.43 -8.29
N GLY A 203 9.83 8.47 -8.08
CA GLY A 203 9.55 7.86 -6.78
C GLY A 203 9.18 8.88 -5.70
N ILE A 204 9.95 8.91 -4.62
CA ILE A 204 9.73 9.82 -3.47
C ILE A 204 9.94 11.31 -3.80
N ASN A 205 10.60 11.61 -4.90
CA ASN A 205 10.88 12.98 -5.33
C ASN A 205 9.77 13.56 -6.23
N THR A 206 8.78 12.76 -6.61
CA THR A 206 7.57 13.24 -7.30
C THR A 206 6.62 13.93 -6.34
N GLU A 207 5.70 14.77 -6.84
CA GLU A 207 4.69 15.42 -5.99
C GLU A 207 3.83 14.39 -5.24
N ILE A 208 3.38 13.34 -5.92
CA ILE A 208 2.66 12.24 -5.25
C ILE A 208 3.54 11.46 -4.27
N GLY A 209 4.84 11.36 -4.56
CA GLY A 209 5.84 10.75 -3.68
C GLY A 209 6.07 11.54 -2.40
N LYS A 210 6.11 12.87 -2.47
CA LYS A 210 6.20 13.77 -1.32
C LYS A 210 4.98 13.63 -0.41
N ILE A 211 3.77 13.56 -1.00
CA ILE A 211 2.53 13.28 -0.26
C ILE A 211 2.62 11.91 0.43
N GLY A 212 3.03 10.88 -0.31
CA GLY A 212 3.22 9.52 0.23
C GLY A 212 4.18 9.50 1.42
N LYS A 213 5.31 10.20 1.31
CA LYS A 213 6.31 10.32 2.39
C LYS A 213 5.77 11.08 3.60
N ALA A 214 5.00 12.14 3.41
CA ALA A 214 4.36 12.87 4.50
C ALA A 214 3.36 11.99 5.26
N LEU A 215 2.66 11.08 4.55
CA LEU A 215 1.73 10.13 5.13
C LEU A 215 2.41 8.91 5.80
N GLU A 216 3.66 8.60 5.46
CA GLU A 216 4.41 7.46 6.03
C GLU A 216 4.62 7.57 7.55
N GLY A 217 4.69 8.80 8.06
CA GLY A 217 4.82 9.10 9.49
C GLY A 217 3.54 8.88 10.31
N ILE A 218 2.39 8.75 9.67
CA ILE A 218 1.09 8.56 10.33
C ILE A 218 0.97 7.09 10.73
N LYS A 219 1.20 6.81 12.03
CA LYS A 219 0.96 5.47 12.59
C LYS A 219 -0.53 5.15 12.51
N GLU A 220 -0.85 4.03 11.91
CA GLU A 220 -2.22 3.52 11.93
C GLU A 220 -2.65 3.28 13.38
N GLU A 221 -3.69 3.96 13.80
CA GLU A 221 -4.31 3.64 15.08
C GLU A 221 -4.95 2.25 15.01
N PRO A 222 -4.71 1.41 16.03
CA PRO A 222 -5.40 0.12 16.10
C PRO A 222 -6.91 0.35 16.19
N THR A 223 -7.68 -0.45 15.47
CA THR A 223 -9.14 -0.40 15.47
C THR A 223 -9.69 -0.59 16.89
N ARG A 224 -10.91 -0.12 17.11
CA ARG A 224 -11.58 -0.22 18.42
C ARG A 224 -11.66 -1.67 18.90
N LEU A 225 -12.06 -2.57 18.02
CA LEU A 225 -12.14 -4.01 18.32
C LEU A 225 -10.77 -4.57 18.71
N LYS A 226 -9.71 -4.20 17.98
CA LYS A 226 -8.34 -4.62 18.30
C LYS A 226 -7.88 -4.08 19.67
N LYS A 227 -8.25 -2.85 20.03
CA LYS A 227 -7.97 -2.26 21.36
C LYS A 227 -8.73 -3.01 22.47
N GLU A 228 -10.01 -3.28 22.26
CA GLU A 228 -10.88 -3.99 23.21
C GLU A 228 -10.41 -5.44 23.42
N MET A 229 -10.08 -6.14 22.31
CA MET A 229 -9.52 -7.49 22.36
C MET A 229 -8.18 -7.53 23.10
N GLY A 230 -7.27 -6.61 22.81
CA GLY A 230 -6.00 -6.49 23.54
C GLY A 230 -6.21 -6.26 25.04
N SER A 231 -7.19 -5.47 25.42
CA SER A 231 -7.56 -5.25 26.82
C SER A 231 -8.11 -6.52 27.49
N LEU A 232 -8.96 -7.27 26.77
CA LEU A 232 -9.52 -8.54 27.24
C LEU A 232 -8.41 -9.59 27.45
N VAL A 233 -7.56 -9.78 26.44
CA VAL A 233 -6.41 -10.70 26.51
C VAL A 233 -5.51 -10.33 27.69
N LYS A 234 -5.19 -9.04 27.88
CA LYS A 234 -4.40 -8.58 29.02
C LYS A 234 -5.03 -8.92 30.37
N LYS A 235 -6.35 -8.74 30.51
CA LYS A 235 -7.06 -9.12 31.76
C LYS A 235 -7.01 -10.62 32.02
N ILE A 236 -7.25 -11.43 30.98
CA ILE A 236 -7.19 -12.90 31.10
C ILE A 236 -5.76 -13.34 31.44
N THR A 237 -4.73 -12.76 30.81
CA THR A 237 -3.32 -13.06 31.11
C THR A 237 -2.96 -12.76 32.56
N ILE A 238 -3.46 -11.64 33.12
CA ILE A 238 -3.23 -11.32 34.54
C ILE A 238 -3.90 -12.36 35.45
N ILE A 239 -5.16 -12.72 35.17
CA ILE A 239 -5.88 -13.74 35.95
C ILE A 239 -5.15 -15.09 35.84
N ALA A 240 -4.74 -15.49 34.63
CA ALA A 240 -3.98 -16.71 34.40
C ALA A 240 -2.66 -16.73 35.21
N ALA A 241 -1.91 -15.62 35.17
CA ALA A 241 -0.67 -15.49 35.92
C ALA A 241 -0.88 -15.67 37.45
N VAL A 242 -1.93 -15.07 38.00
CA VAL A 242 -2.27 -15.20 39.43
C VAL A 242 -2.64 -16.67 39.75
N LEU A 243 -3.46 -17.30 38.92
CA LEU A 243 -3.85 -18.70 39.10
C LEU A 243 -2.67 -19.66 38.97
N CYS A 244 -1.75 -19.40 38.01
CA CYS A 244 -0.52 -20.20 37.88
C CYS A 244 0.35 -20.10 39.12
N VAL A 245 0.54 -18.89 39.66
CA VAL A 245 1.32 -18.69 40.90
C VAL A 245 0.66 -19.45 42.07
N LEU A 246 -0.64 -19.31 42.22
CA LEU A 246 -1.39 -20.05 43.28
C LEU A 246 -1.27 -21.55 43.10
N LEU A 247 -1.33 -22.06 41.88
CA LEU A 247 -1.18 -23.49 41.59
C LEU A 247 0.24 -23.97 41.90
N ILE A 248 1.27 -23.22 41.47
CA ILE A 248 2.69 -23.56 41.75
C ILE A 248 2.94 -23.65 43.26
N VAL A 249 2.50 -22.62 44.00
CA VAL A 249 2.67 -22.53 45.46
C VAL A 249 1.88 -23.66 46.13
N GLY A 250 0.61 -23.81 45.83
CA GLY A 250 -0.26 -24.86 46.40
C GLY A 250 0.26 -26.27 46.13
N TYR A 251 0.71 -26.55 44.89
CA TYR A 251 1.29 -27.86 44.53
C TYR A 251 2.60 -28.11 45.28
N THR A 252 3.48 -27.10 45.33
CA THR A 252 4.77 -27.19 46.02
C THR A 252 4.59 -27.44 47.53
N LEU A 253 3.64 -26.72 48.15
CA LEU A 253 3.35 -26.91 49.59
C LEU A 253 2.72 -28.28 49.91
N SER A 254 1.87 -28.79 49.01
CA SER A 254 1.16 -30.06 49.23
C SER A 254 1.96 -31.29 48.86
N ARG A 255 2.80 -31.21 47.81
CA ARG A 255 3.55 -32.37 47.26
C ARG A 255 5.08 -32.25 47.42
N GLY A 256 5.59 -31.15 47.88
CA GLY A 256 7.03 -30.91 48.10
C GLY A 256 7.89 -30.88 46.84
N ASN A 257 7.29 -30.78 45.64
CA ASN A 257 8.01 -30.82 44.36
C ASN A 257 7.74 -29.56 43.56
N LEU A 258 8.69 -28.65 43.60
CA LEU A 258 8.65 -27.32 42.92
C LEU A 258 8.58 -27.48 41.38
N ILE A 259 9.33 -28.45 40.83
CA ILE A 259 9.43 -28.63 39.37
C ILE A 259 8.09 -29.08 38.79
N ASN A 260 7.44 -30.05 39.44
CA ASN A 260 6.10 -30.47 39.00
C ASN A 260 5.05 -29.39 39.22
N GLY A 261 5.20 -28.55 40.24
CA GLY A 261 4.38 -27.37 40.42
C GLY A 261 4.54 -26.37 39.27
N PHE A 262 5.77 -26.14 38.82
CA PHE A 262 6.05 -25.29 37.66
C PHE A 262 5.47 -25.84 36.36
N LEU A 263 5.60 -27.14 36.10
CA LEU A 263 4.98 -27.82 34.95
C LEU A 263 3.46 -27.66 34.95
N ALA A 264 2.81 -27.91 36.08
CA ALA A 264 1.38 -27.70 36.21
C ALA A 264 0.97 -26.26 35.98
N GLY A 265 1.76 -25.29 36.44
CA GLY A 265 1.56 -23.86 36.21
C GLY A 265 1.67 -23.46 34.74
N ILE A 266 2.69 -23.95 34.03
CA ILE A 266 2.86 -23.70 32.58
C ILE A 266 1.72 -24.33 31.78
N THR A 267 1.32 -25.56 32.13
CA THR A 267 0.18 -26.24 31.50
C THR A 267 -1.11 -25.42 31.66
N LEU A 268 -1.36 -24.91 32.86
CA LEU A 268 -2.50 -24.04 33.11
C LEU A 268 -2.41 -22.71 32.29
N ALA A 269 -1.22 -22.12 32.21
CA ALA A 269 -0.99 -20.92 31.42
C ALA A 269 -1.33 -21.12 29.93
N MET A 270 -0.86 -22.26 29.35
CA MET A 270 -1.18 -22.63 27.97
C MET A 270 -2.70 -22.81 27.75
N ALA A 271 -3.37 -23.47 28.68
CA ALA A 271 -4.81 -23.71 28.60
C ALA A 271 -5.67 -22.43 28.76
N MET A 272 -5.13 -21.39 29.38
CA MET A 272 -5.85 -20.13 29.65
C MET A 272 -5.58 -19.03 28.64
N LEU A 273 -4.53 -19.14 27.82
CA LEU A 273 -4.22 -18.14 26.81
C LEU A 273 -5.19 -18.25 25.63
N PRO A 274 -5.97 -17.20 25.34
CA PRO A 274 -6.96 -17.23 24.27
C PRO A 274 -6.30 -16.92 22.91
N GLU A 275 -5.60 -17.90 22.35
CA GLU A 275 -4.83 -17.76 21.11
C GLU A 275 -5.71 -17.71 19.85
N GLU A 276 -6.92 -18.25 19.94
CA GLU A 276 -7.85 -18.31 18.82
C GLU A 276 -8.44 -16.95 18.47
N PHE A 277 -8.47 -15.98 19.38
CA PHE A 277 -9.11 -14.69 19.14
C PHE A 277 -8.48 -13.91 17.98
N PRO A 278 -7.16 -13.74 17.84
CA PRO A 278 -6.57 -13.06 16.69
C PRO A 278 -6.87 -13.78 15.38
N VAL A 279 -6.86 -15.11 15.39
CA VAL A 279 -7.13 -15.93 14.20
C VAL A 279 -8.59 -15.79 13.79
N ILE A 280 -9.52 -15.94 14.72
CA ILE A 280 -10.96 -15.79 14.48
C ILE A 280 -11.25 -14.40 13.92
N LEU A 281 -10.69 -13.34 14.52
CA LEU A 281 -10.87 -11.98 14.05
C LEU A 281 -10.38 -11.81 12.60
N THR A 282 -9.20 -12.34 12.29
CA THR A 282 -8.63 -12.29 10.94
C THR A 282 -9.52 -13.02 9.92
N VAL A 283 -10.03 -14.20 10.28
CA VAL A 283 -10.94 -14.98 9.42
C VAL A 283 -12.25 -14.22 9.17
N PHE A 284 -12.88 -13.65 10.21
CA PHE A 284 -14.12 -12.89 10.06
C PHE A 284 -13.93 -11.64 9.22
N MET A 285 -12.82 -10.91 9.42
CA MET A 285 -12.51 -9.76 8.58
C MET A 285 -12.24 -10.15 7.12
N ALA A 286 -11.53 -11.26 6.87
CA ALA A 286 -11.31 -11.79 5.54
C ALA A 286 -12.61 -12.20 4.85
N LEU A 287 -13.51 -12.88 5.56
CA LEU A 287 -14.84 -13.21 5.07
C LEU A 287 -15.69 -11.96 4.76
N GLY A 288 -15.60 -10.94 5.62
CA GLY A 288 -16.23 -9.65 5.37
C GLY A 288 -15.72 -9.00 4.09
N ALA A 289 -14.40 -8.94 3.91
CA ALA A 289 -13.76 -8.41 2.70
C ALA A 289 -14.19 -9.20 1.44
N TRP A 290 -14.24 -10.53 1.53
CA TRP A 290 -14.69 -11.36 0.43
C TRP A 290 -16.16 -11.12 0.07
N ARG A 291 -17.06 -10.98 1.05
CA ARG A 291 -18.47 -10.65 0.80
C ARG A 291 -18.62 -9.28 0.12
N MET A 292 -17.88 -8.27 0.58
CA MET A 292 -17.87 -6.94 -0.03
C MET A 292 -17.32 -6.96 -1.46
N SER A 293 -16.30 -7.76 -1.73
CA SER A 293 -15.75 -7.95 -3.08
C SER A 293 -16.79 -8.48 -4.07
N LYS A 294 -17.70 -9.36 -3.63
CA LYS A 294 -18.80 -9.87 -4.47
C LYS A 294 -19.78 -8.78 -4.94
N VAL A 295 -19.94 -7.71 -4.17
CA VAL A 295 -20.75 -6.53 -4.54
C VAL A 295 -19.89 -5.41 -5.13
N LYS A 296 -18.71 -5.74 -5.67
CA LYS A 296 -17.75 -4.83 -6.33
C LYS A 296 -17.17 -3.74 -5.42
N VAL A 297 -17.19 -3.95 -4.11
CA VAL A 297 -16.51 -3.08 -3.14
C VAL A 297 -15.16 -3.70 -2.81
N LEU A 298 -14.08 -3.03 -3.25
CA LEU A 298 -12.71 -3.47 -3.00
C LEU A 298 -12.17 -2.79 -1.75
N THR A 299 -11.85 -3.57 -0.72
CA THR A 299 -11.19 -3.08 0.48
C THR A 299 -9.71 -3.43 0.44
N ARG A 300 -8.84 -2.43 0.58
CA ARG A 300 -7.38 -2.64 0.66
C ARG A 300 -6.95 -3.26 1.98
N LYS A 301 -7.70 -2.99 3.06
CA LYS A 301 -7.38 -3.44 4.41
C LYS A 301 -8.61 -4.08 5.06
N PRO A 302 -8.50 -5.29 5.60
CA PRO A 302 -9.60 -5.93 6.31
C PRO A 302 -10.14 -5.08 7.47
N SER A 303 -9.27 -4.34 8.17
CA SER A 303 -9.64 -3.43 9.26
C SER A 303 -10.56 -2.29 8.84
N ALA A 304 -10.58 -1.92 7.55
CA ALA A 304 -11.50 -0.89 7.04
C ALA A 304 -12.97 -1.30 7.17
N ILE A 305 -13.26 -2.61 7.14
CA ILE A 305 -14.62 -3.15 7.30
C ILE A 305 -15.15 -2.89 8.71
N GLU A 306 -14.30 -3.09 9.71
CA GLU A 306 -14.64 -2.78 11.11
C GLU A 306 -14.89 -1.28 11.29
N SER A 307 -13.97 -0.45 10.76
CA SER A 307 -14.09 1.00 10.83
C SER A 307 -15.38 1.50 10.14
N LEU A 308 -15.72 0.93 8.98
CA LEU A 308 -16.95 1.26 8.27
C LEU A 308 -18.20 0.87 9.08
N GLY A 309 -18.20 -0.30 9.73
CA GLY A 309 -19.31 -0.80 10.55
C GLY A 309 -19.53 -0.01 11.84
N THR A 310 -18.50 0.67 12.34
CA THR A 310 -18.56 1.48 13.58
C THR A 310 -18.54 2.98 13.32
N ALA A 311 -18.50 3.41 12.06
CA ALA A 311 -18.44 4.82 11.70
C ALA A 311 -19.74 5.55 12.04
N THR A 312 -19.61 6.65 12.76
CA THR A 312 -20.71 7.59 13.07
C THR A 312 -20.65 8.84 12.21
N VAL A 313 -19.49 9.13 11.63
CA VAL A 313 -19.26 10.25 10.71
C VAL A 313 -18.55 9.72 9.49
N LEU A 314 -19.06 10.05 8.31
CA LEU A 314 -18.47 9.71 7.03
C LEU A 314 -17.96 10.99 6.35
N CYS A 315 -16.64 11.10 6.22
CA CYS A 315 -15.99 12.13 5.40
C CYS A 315 -15.70 11.54 4.04
N THR A 316 -16.22 12.15 3.00
CA THR A 316 -16.05 11.65 1.62
C THR A 316 -15.55 12.78 0.73
N ASP A 317 -14.72 12.41 -0.24
CA ASP A 317 -14.29 13.30 -1.30
C ASP A 317 -15.47 13.60 -2.25
N LYS A 318 -15.46 14.79 -2.85
CA LYS A 318 -16.48 15.21 -3.82
C LYS A 318 -16.21 14.61 -5.19
N THR A 319 -14.99 14.83 -5.68
CA THR A 319 -14.61 14.56 -7.08
C THR A 319 -14.32 13.09 -7.31
N GLY A 320 -15.04 12.45 -8.24
CA GLY A 320 -14.88 11.02 -8.52
C GLY A 320 -15.49 10.07 -7.48
N THR A 321 -16.01 10.61 -6.34
CA THR A 321 -16.67 9.84 -5.28
C THR A 321 -18.17 10.20 -5.19
N LEU A 322 -18.51 11.43 -4.85
CA LEU A 322 -19.90 11.93 -4.88
C LEU A 322 -20.31 12.34 -6.30
N THR A 323 -19.37 12.75 -7.10
CA THR A 323 -19.54 13.10 -8.51
C THR A 323 -18.86 12.10 -9.42
N GLN A 324 -19.22 12.08 -10.70
CA GLN A 324 -18.65 11.15 -11.71
C GLN A 324 -17.32 11.63 -12.28
N ASN A 325 -16.73 12.72 -11.79
CA ASN A 325 -15.55 13.39 -12.40
C ASN A 325 -15.79 13.72 -13.89
N LYS A 326 -17.01 14.12 -14.23
CA LYS A 326 -17.42 14.51 -15.60
C LYS A 326 -18.19 15.81 -15.53
N MET A 327 -17.73 16.79 -16.29
CA MET A 327 -18.45 18.07 -16.46
C MET A 327 -19.45 17.94 -17.59
N THR A 328 -20.66 18.45 -17.37
CA THR A 328 -21.71 18.54 -18.38
C THR A 328 -22.32 19.92 -18.35
N VAL A 329 -22.60 20.48 -19.53
CA VAL A 329 -23.34 21.73 -19.64
C VAL A 329 -24.81 21.43 -19.33
N THR A 330 -25.31 21.99 -18.22
CA THR A 330 -26.72 21.83 -17.79
C THR A 330 -27.61 22.94 -18.30
N SER A 331 -27.06 24.16 -18.39
CA SER A 331 -27.80 25.32 -18.88
C SER A 331 -26.86 26.36 -19.47
N LEU A 332 -27.34 27.13 -20.42
CA LEU A 332 -26.68 28.30 -21.00
C LEU A 332 -27.51 29.56 -20.68
N TYR A 333 -26.82 30.64 -20.33
CA TYR A 333 -27.45 31.94 -20.11
C TYR A 333 -27.22 32.82 -21.35
N ASN A 334 -28.29 33.28 -22.00
CA ASN A 334 -28.24 34.11 -23.18
C ASN A 334 -28.28 35.64 -22.93
N GLY A 335 -28.06 36.03 -21.69
CA GLY A 335 -28.15 37.45 -21.26
C GLY A 335 -29.58 37.84 -20.78
N LYS A 336 -30.59 37.02 -21.03
CA LYS A 336 -31.99 37.23 -20.58
C LYS A 336 -32.57 36.03 -19.86
N ASN A 337 -32.39 34.82 -20.40
CA ASN A 337 -32.96 33.59 -19.87
C ASN A 337 -31.95 32.46 -19.81
N PHE A 338 -32.14 31.50 -18.89
CA PHE A 338 -31.41 30.23 -18.90
C PHE A 338 -32.08 29.26 -19.87
N LEU A 339 -31.25 28.67 -20.77
CA LEU A 339 -31.66 27.62 -21.70
C LEU A 339 -31.17 26.28 -21.14
N GLU A 340 -32.10 25.36 -20.87
CA GLU A 340 -31.73 24.03 -20.37
C GLU A 340 -31.06 23.16 -21.41
N SER A 341 -30.24 22.20 -20.99
CA SER A 341 -29.42 21.32 -21.85
C SER A 341 -30.23 20.48 -22.85
N ARG A 342 -31.54 20.23 -22.59
CA ARG A 342 -32.44 19.56 -23.58
C ARG A 342 -32.61 20.38 -24.88
N ILE A 343 -32.63 21.70 -24.77
CA ILE A 343 -32.76 22.61 -25.91
C ILE A 343 -31.44 22.69 -26.67
N ILE A 344 -30.31 22.62 -25.95
CA ILE A 344 -28.96 22.72 -26.51
C ILE A 344 -28.62 21.49 -27.36
N ARG A 345 -29.04 20.28 -26.93
CA ARG A 345 -28.87 19.04 -27.72
C ARG A 345 -29.59 19.06 -29.09
N ASN A 346 -30.70 19.76 -29.15
CA ASN A 346 -31.48 19.91 -30.42
C ASN A 346 -30.95 21.04 -31.31
N LEU A 347 -30.01 21.88 -30.84
CA LEU A 347 -29.39 22.94 -31.63
C LEU A 347 -28.02 22.53 -32.21
N ILE A 348 -27.44 21.42 -31.73
CA ILE A 348 -26.12 20.91 -32.14
C ILE A 348 -26.22 19.71 -33.08
N ASN A 349 -27.41 19.06 -33.17
CA ASN A 349 -27.78 18.08 -34.21
C ASN A 349 -28.52 18.77 -35.36
#